data_173744fa4d03a1aa82cdbf6903f172bf
#
_entry.id   173744fa4d03a1aa82cdbf6903f172bf
#
_cell.length_a   1.000
_cell.length_b   1.000
_cell.length_c   1.000
_cell.angle_alpha   90.00
_cell.angle_beta   90.00
_cell.angle_gamma   90.00
#
_symmetry.space_group_name_H-M   'P 1'
#
loop_
_entity.id
_entity.type
_entity.pdbx_description
1 polymer ?
#
loop_
_entity_poly.entity_id
_entity_poly.type
_entity_poly.pdbx_seq_one_letter_code
_entity_poly.pdbx_strand_id
1 'polypeptide(L)'
;MTPINFHKKEKPLTSLVSLGGGAAGMANAGLEGKTYVEDVYKSYPYRANGDPTQTITTGLDISGDGGLVWVKNRTNVGNHTLQDSLIGDDKYIVTSSANGSGENDTRIKTITSTGFQVGSDGDTGGSAVKYASFNFKKSEGFFDLVEYTGNSSASQTIAHGLGCVPGCFMLKSLSTNGDWRVWHRSIQPNTTQYGITLNGTGATYGTIDEFGSTDPTATQFTVGGNKN
;
A
#
# COMPACT_ATOMS: atom_id res chain seq x y z
N MET A 1 -24.58 -17.60 -26.65
CA MET A 1 -23.19 -17.09 -26.71
C MET A 1 -22.59 -17.28 -25.33
N THR A 2 -21.66 -18.21 -25.19
CA THR A 2 -20.95 -18.48 -23.94
C THR A 2 -19.91 -17.38 -23.71
N PRO A 3 -19.80 -16.76 -22.55
CA PRO A 3 -18.77 -15.77 -22.31
C PRO A 3 -17.39 -16.43 -22.33
N ILE A 4 -16.50 -15.88 -23.15
CA ILE A 4 -15.11 -16.32 -23.22
C ILE A 4 -14.43 -15.77 -21.95
N ASN A 5 -14.07 -16.65 -21.03
CA ASN A 5 -13.40 -16.33 -19.79
C ASN A 5 -11.88 -16.24 -20.05
N PHE A 6 -11.38 -15.05 -20.29
CA PHE A 6 -9.94 -14.81 -20.41
C PHE A 6 -9.30 -14.66 -19.03
N HIS A 7 -9.21 -15.75 -18.28
CA HIS A 7 -8.28 -15.81 -17.16
C HIS A 7 -6.88 -16.13 -17.69
N LYS A 8 -6.19 -15.11 -18.15
CA LYS A 8 -4.74 -15.20 -18.36
C LYS A 8 -4.11 -15.12 -16.98
N LYS A 9 -3.68 -16.26 -16.41
CA LYS A 9 -2.93 -16.29 -15.16
C LYS A 9 -1.66 -15.45 -15.35
N GLU A 10 -1.51 -14.42 -14.55
CA GLU A 10 -0.31 -13.61 -14.53
C GLU A 10 0.89 -14.43 -14.04
N LYS A 11 2.12 -13.93 -14.29
CA LYS A 11 3.32 -14.61 -13.80
C LYS A 11 3.42 -14.45 -12.28
N PRO A 12 3.88 -15.46 -11.53
CA PRO A 12 4.12 -15.35 -10.10
C PRO A 12 5.08 -14.20 -9.78
N LEU A 13 4.84 -13.52 -8.68
CA LEU A 13 5.69 -12.41 -8.18
C LEU A 13 7.07 -12.89 -7.74
N THR A 14 7.19 -14.17 -7.36
CA THR A 14 8.48 -14.79 -7.02
C THR A 14 8.87 -15.78 -8.10
N SER A 15 9.96 -15.52 -8.82
CA SER A 15 10.53 -16.44 -9.78
C SER A 15 11.71 -17.19 -9.18
N LEU A 16 11.78 -18.46 -9.51
CA LEU A 16 12.84 -19.42 -9.39
C LEU A 16 12.95 -20.23 -8.11
N VAL A 17 12.31 -21.35 -8.15
CA VAL A 17 12.87 -22.54 -7.52
C VAL A 17 13.74 -23.26 -8.55
N SER A 18 14.99 -23.54 -8.19
CA SER A 18 15.96 -24.28 -8.99
C SER A 18 15.40 -25.65 -9.38
N LEU A 19 15.51 -25.99 -10.66
CA LEU A 19 15.25 -27.33 -11.16
C LEU A 19 16.33 -28.29 -10.64
N GLY A 20 15.94 -29.17 -9.74
CA GLY A 20 16.69 -30.36 -9.33
C GLY A 20 15.82 -31.61 -9.41
N GLY A 21 15.95 -32.34 -10.46
CA GLY A 21 15.82 -33.78 -10.63
C GLY A 21 14.54 -34.55 -10.25
N GLY A 22 13.93 -35.22 -11.27
CA GLY A 22 13.07 -36.38 -11.07
C GLY A 22 11.71 -36.32 -11.74
N ALA A 23 11.56 -36.99 -12.90
CA ALA A 23 10.33 -37.07 -13.68
C ALA A 23 9.36 -38.14 -13.15
N ALA A 24 8.69 -37.91 -12.02
CA ALA A 24 7.49 -38.64 -11.64
C ALA A 24 6.76 -37.89 -10.55
N GLY A 25 5.77 -37.08 -10.90
CA GLY A 25 4.95 -36.31 -9.95
C GLY A 25 4.69 -34.89 -10.38
N MET A 26 4.80 -34.55 -11.66
CA MET A 26 4.78 -33.17 -12.16
C MET A 26 3.41 -32.51 -12.34
N ALA A 27 2.33 -33.07 -11.79
CA ALA A 27 1.01 -32.43 -12.00
C ALA A 27 0.71 -31.26 -11.04
N ASN A 28 1.40 -31.13 -9.89
CA ASN A 28 1.13 -30.04 -8.92
C ASN A 28 2.38 -29.41 -8.26
N ALA A 29 3.57 -29.95 -8.44
CA ALA A 29 4.79 -29.50 -7.74
C ALA A 29 5.30 -28.11 -8.16
N GLY A 30 4.68 -27.47 -9.12
CA GLY A 30 5.11 -26.15 -9.63
C GLY A 30 4.27 -24.96 -9.19
N LEU A 31 3.19 -25.17 -8.44
CA LEU A 31 2.23 -24.10 -8.07
C LEU A 31 2.13 -23.86 -6.58
N GLU A 32 2.61 -24.80 -5.74
CA GLU A 32 2.62 -24.61 -4.28
C GLU A 32 3.65 -23.54 -3.91
N GLY A 33 3.20 -22.54 -3.14
CA GLY A 33 4.04 -21.44 -2.67
C GLY A 33 4.23 -20.27 -3.64
N LYS A 34 3.55 -20.25 -4.78
CA LYS A 34 3.59 -19.09 -5.68
C LYS A 34 2.50 -18.09 -5.33
N THR A 35 2.89 -16.83 -5.15
CA THR A 35 1.97 -15.72 -4.97
C THR A 35 1.72 -15.03 -6.31
N TYR A 36 0.47 -14.88 -6.68
CA TYR A 36 0.06 -14.14 -7.87
C TYR A 36 -0.41 -12.73 -7.47
N VAL A 37 -0.42 -11.80 -8.42
CA VAL A 37 -0.85 -10.42 -8.16
C VAL A 37 -2.28 -10.38 -7.62
N GLU A 38 -3.18 -11.19 -8.16
CA GLU A 38 -4.56 -11.28 -7.69
C GLU A 38 -4.74 -11.80 -6.24
N ASP A 39 -3.72 -12.45 -5.68
CA ASP A 39 -3.73 -12.94 -4.29
C ASP A 39 -3.33 -11.86 -3.29
N VAL A 40 -2.70 -10.78 -3.75
CA VAL A 40 -2.10 -9.73 -2.89
C VAL A 40 -2.52 -8.31 -3.27
N TYR A 41 -3.15 -8.13 -4.42
CA TYR A 41 -3.62 -6.83 -4.89
C TYR A 41 -4.95 -6.93 -5.64
N LYS A 42 -5.85 -5.99 -5.37
CA LYS A 42 -7.07 -5.78 -6.17
C LYS A 42 -7.41 -4.31 -6.29
N SER A 43 -7.67 -3.86 -7.52
CA SER A 43 -8.44 -2.64 -7.76
C SER A 43 -9.92 -3.01 -7.85
N TYR A 44 -10.77 -2.28 -7.14
CA TYR A 44 -12.20 -2.59 -7.08
C TYR A 44 -13.03 -1.30 -7.21
N PRO A 45 -13.81 -1.15 -8.29
CA PRO A 45 -14.76 -0.06 -8.41
C PRO A 45 -16.04 -0.40 -7.66
N TYR A 46 -16.59 0.57 -6.91
CA TYR A 46 -17.86 0.40 -6.23
C TYR A 46 -18.73 1.66 -6.30
N ARG A 47 -20.01 1.49 -6.03
CA ARG A 47 -20.96 2.58 -5.84
C ARG A 47 -21.45 2.56 -4.41
N ALA A 48 -21.27 3.66 -3.72
CA ALA A 48 -21.73 3.78 -2.35
C ALA A 48 -23.24 4.06 -2.29
N ASN A 49 -23.86 3.57 -1.23
CA ASN A 49 -25.28 3.70 -0.97
C ASN A 49 -25.60 4.84 0.01
N GLY A 50 -24.60 5.39 0.69
CA GLY A 50 -24.76 6.44 1.69
C GLY A 50 -25.16 5.96 3.08
N ASP A 51 -25.20 4.64 3.30
CA ASP A 51 -25.53 4.07 4.60
C ASP A 51 -24.40 4.32 5.62
N PRO A 52 -24.73 4.35 6.91
CA PRO A 52 -23.74 4.48 7.99
C PRO A 52 -22.69 3.36 7.99
N THR A 53 -23.01 2.22 7.37
CA THR A 53 -22.06 1.11 7.16
C THR A 53 -22.41 0.36 5.88
N GLN A 54 -21.47 0.35 4.94
CA GLN A 54 -21.56 -0.47 3.74
C GLN A 54 -20.31 -1.36 3.63
N THR A 55 -20.50 -2.66 3.47
CA THR A 55 -19.41 -3.61 3.22
C THR A 55 -19.06 -3.64 1.74
N ILE A 56 -17.79 -3.46 1.43
CA ILE A 56 -17.21 -3.55 0.10
C ILE A 56 -16.42 -4.86 0.02
N THR A 57 -17.00 -5.86 -0.63
CA THR A 57 -16.40 -7.19 -0.79
C THR A 57 -15.52 -7.21 -2.01
N THR A 58 -14.21 -7.14 -1.80
CA THR A 58 -13.20 -7.21 -2.87
C THR A 58 -12.75 -8.63 -3.16
N GLY A 59 -12.98 -9.56 -2.21
CA GLY A 59 -12.48 -10.93 -2.24
C GLY A 59 -10.98 -11.02 -1.93
N LEU A 60 -10.37 -10.00 -1.32
CA LEU A 60 -9.00 -10.00 -0.84
C LEU A 60 -9.03 -9.90 0.69
N ASP A 61 -8.44 -10.87 1.38
CA ASP A 61 -8.23 -10.81 2.82
C ASP A 61 -7.03 -9.93 3.14
N ILE A 62 -7.31 -8.74 3.66
CA ILE A 62 -6.33 -7.75 4.08
C ILE A 62 -6.33 -7.53 5.60
N SER A 63 -7.11 -8.33 6.35
CA SER A 63 -7.17 -8.25 7.81
C SER A 63 -6.21 -9.21 8.51
N GLY A 64 -5.91 -10.38 7.92
CA GLY A 64 -5.08 -11.42 8.54
C GLY A 64 -3.62 -11.00 8.70
N ASP A 65 -2.86 -11.01 7.62
CA ASP A 65 -1.45 -10.60 7.60
C ASP A 65 -1.27 -9.08 7.62
N GLY A 66 -2.38 -8.36 7.47
CA GLY A 66 -2.42 -6.92 7.33
C GLY A 66 -2.46 -6.45 5.88
N GLY A 67 -2.79 -5.18 5.70
CA GLY A 67 -2.86 -4.57 4.39
C GLY A 67 -3.35 -3.13 4.42
N LEU A 68 -3.61 -2.61 3.23
CA LEU A 68 -3.91 -1.21 2.99
C LEU A 68 -5.08 -1.08 2.01
N VAL A 69 -5.99 -0.17 2.32
CA VAL A 69 -7.09 0.26 1.45
C VAL A 69 -6.88 1.72 1.09
N TRP A 70 -6.84 2.02 -0.20
CA TRP A 70 -6.73 3.38 -0.72
C TRP A 70 -7.93 3.66 -1.61
N VAL A 71 -8.77 4.62 -1.22
CA VAL A 71 -10.02 4.97 -1.90
C VAL A 71 -9.93 6.31 -2.60
N LYS A 72 -10.43 6.37 -3.83
CA LYS A 72 -10.59 7.59 -4.62
C LYS A 72 -12.03 7.77 -5.09
N ASN A 73 -12.62 8.95 -4.79
CA ASN A 73 -13.87 9.40 -5.38
C ASN A 73 -13.68 9.64 -6.89
N ARG A 74 -14.53 9.00 -7.72
CA ARG A 74 -14.50 9.09 -9.18
C ARG A 74 -15.58 9.99 -9.77
N THR A 75 -16.51 10.46 -8.97
CA THR A 75 -17.65 11.28 -9.39
C THR A 75 -17.39 12.75 -9.08
N ASN A 76 -16.91 13.04 -7.89
CA ASN A 76 -16.73 14.39 -7.38
C ASN A 76 -15.27 14.68 -7.03
N VAL A 77 -14.94 15.93 -6.87
CA VAL A 77 -13.71 16.36 -6.22
C VAL A 77 -13.76 15.88 -4.76
N GLY A 78 -12.70 15.27 -4.28
CA GLY A 78 -12.62 14.74 -2.92
C GLY A 78 -11.21 14.25 -2.61
N ASN A 79 -10.96 14.04 -1.33
CA ASN A 79 -9.69 13.53 -0.85
C ASN A 79 -9.44 12.09 -1.31
N HIS A 80 -8.18 11.71 -1.28
CA HIS A 80 -7.77 10.32 -1.47
C HIS A 80 -7.54 9.73 -0.09
N THR A 81 -8.49 8.92 0.36
CA THR A 81 -8.48 8.35 1.72
C THR A 81 -7.76 7.01 1.73
N LEU A 82 -6.86 6.85 2.67
CA LEU A 82 -6.11 5.63 2.91
C LEU A 82 -6.33 5.18 4.37
N GLN A 83 -6.52 3.89 4.56
CA GLN A 83 -6.46 3.21 5.86
C GLN A 83 -5.59 1.97 5.70
N ASP A 84 -4.81 1.67 6.72
CA ASP A 84 -4.07 0.42 6.81
C ASP A 84 -4.32 -0.28 8.15
N SER A 85 -3.90 -1.53 8.23
CA SER A 85 -4.11 -2.38 9.39
C SER A 85 -3.32 -1.98 10.65
N LEU A 86 -2.32 -1.09 10.52
CA LEU A 86 -1.51 -0.62 11.66
C LEU A 86 -2.14 0.58 12.34
N ILE A 87 -2.70 1.52 11.56
CA ILE A 87 -3.35 2.71 12.16
C ILE A 87 -4.68 2.39 12.85
N GLY A 88 -5.31 1.26 12.49
CA GLY A 88 -6.53 0.75 13.14
C GLY A 88 -7.83 1.29 12.56
N ASP A 89 -8.94 0.83 13.16
CA ASP A 89 -10.29 1.15 12.73
C ASP A 89 -10.64 2.63 12.91
N ASP A 90 -11.54 3.13 12.06
CA ASP A 90 -12.03 4.51 12.03
C ASP A 90 -10.94 5.59 11.84
N LYS A 91 -9.69 5.21 11.68
CA LYS A 91 -8.57 6.11 11.39
C LYS A 91 -8.26 6.16 9.91
N TYR A 92 -7.76 7.28 9.45
CA TYR A 92 -7.41 7.47 8.04
C TYR A 92 -6.25 8.42 7.87
N ILE A 93 -5.63 8.35 6.69
CA ILE A 93 -4.65 9.29 6.20
C ILE A 93 -5.12 9.78 4.82
N VAL A 94 -4.81 11.04 4.49
CA VAL A 94 -5.15 11.62 3.19
C VAL A 94 -3.89 11.73 2.34
N THR A 95 -3.83 11.01 1.22
CA THR A 95 -2.64 11.03 0.34
C THR A 95 -2.52 12.28 -0.52
N SER A 96 -3.58 13.09 -0.59
CA SER A 96 -3.60 14.41 -1.27
C SER A 96 -3.35 15.59 -0.30
N SER A 97 -2.95 15.34 0.93
CA SER A 97 -2.78 16.36 1.98
C SER A 97 -1.54 16.09 2.82
N ALA A 98 -1.00 17.17 3.39
CA ALA A 98 0.08 17.11 4.38
C ALA A 98 -0.41 16.81 5.79
N ASN A 99 -1.71 16.75 6.07
CA ASN A 99 -2.24 16.48 7.40
C ASN A 99 -1.77 15.13 7.93
N GLY A 100 -1.59 15.04 9.25
CA GLY A 100 -1.38 13.76 9.96
C GLY A 100 -2.58 12.83 9.83
N SER A 101 -2.60 11.76 10.61
CA SER A 101 -3.76 10.86 10.67
C SER A 101 -4.97 11.59 11.28
N GLY A 102 -6.16 11.23 10.82
CA GLY A 102 -7.43 11.66 11.37
C GLY A 102 -8.24 10.46 11.87
N GLU A 103 -9.31 10.74 12.59
CA GLU A 103 -10.28 9.75 13.03
C GLU A 103 -11.67 10.15 12.55
N ASN A 104 -12.38 9.24 11.90
CA ASN A 104 -13.72 9.48 11.40
C ASN A 104 -14.40 8.15 11.05
N ASP A 105 -15.35 7.75 11.84
CA ASP A 105 -16.15 6.53 11.71
C ASP A 105 -17.09 6.51 10.50
N THR A 106 -17.20 7.60 9.75
CA THR A 106 -17.99 7.68 8.52
C THR A 106 -17.17 7.52 7.24
N ARG A 107 -15.83 7.38 7.34
CA ARG A 107 -14.93 7.11 6.19
C ARG A 107 -14.72 5.62 5.98
N ILE A 108 -13.47 5.15 5.93
CA ILE A 108 -13.17 3.72 6.00
C ILE A 108 -13.25 3.34 7.48
N LYS A 109 -14.15 2.42 7.81
CA LYS A 109 -14.43 2.03 9.20
C LYS A 109 -13.49 0.94 9.68
N THR A 110 -13.39 -0.13 8.90
CA THR A 110 -12.58 -1.29 9.26
C THR A 110 -12.17 -2.08 8.03
N ILE A 111 -11.04 -2.76 8.15
CA ILE A 111 -10.54 -3.75 7.19
C ILE A 111 -11.08 -5.12 7.61
N THR A 112 -11.52 -5.93 6.63
CA THR A 112 -12.12 -7.25 6.88
C THR A 112 -11.42 -8.35 6.09
N SER A 113 -11.72 -9.61 6.42
CA SER A 113 -11.21 -10.78 5.71
C SER A 113 -11.70 -10.92 4.27
N THR A 114 -12.64 -10.09 3.83
CA THR A 114 -13.18 -10.12 2.46
C THR A 114 -13.08 -8.78 1.74
N GLY A 115 -12.53 -7.76 2.40
CA GLY A 115 -12.44 -6.40 1.87
C GLY A 115 -12.43 -5.35 2.98
N PHE A 116 -13.39 -4.42 2.98
CA PHE A 116 -13.44 -3.33 3.96
C PHE A 116 -14.86 -2.78 4.11
N GLN A 117 -15.08 -1.97 5.15
CA GLN A 117 -16.34 -1.25 5.37
C GLN A 117 -16.12 0.27 5.25
N VAL A 118 -17.11 0.94 4.68
CA VAL A 118 -17.16 2.41 4.60
C VAL A 118 -18.43 2.92 5.28
N GLY A 119 -18.38 4.13 5.82
CA GLY A 119 -19.53 4.87 6.28
C GLY A 119 -20.08 5.78 5.17
N SER A 120 -20.71 6.90 5.55
CA SER A 120 -21.43 7.81 4.65
C SER A 120 -20.62 9.04 4.18
N ASP A 121 -19.34 9.15 4.55
CA ASP A 121 -18.48 10.30 4.18
C ASP A 121 -18.34 10.45 2.65
N GLY A 122 -18.37 11.69 2.18
CA GLY A 122 -18.28 12.01 0.74
C GLY A 122 -16.98 11.56 0.05
N ASP A 123 -15.90 11.34 0.78
CA ASP A 123 -14.63 10.86 0.23
C ASP A 123 -14.63 9.35 -0.02
N THR A 124 -15.51 8.56 0.68
CA THR A 124 -15.49 7.10 0.62
C THR A 124 -16.86 6.45 0.46
N GLY A 125 -17.96 7.04 0.97
CA GLY A 125 -19.24 6.36 1.08
C GLY A 125 -20.48 7.19 0.74
N GLY A 126 -20.32 8.35 0.11
CA GLY A 126 -21.44 9.25 -0.25
C GLY A 126 -22.49 8.58 -1.14
N SER A 127 -23.76 8.86 -0.87
CA SER A 127 -24.91 8.25 -1.57
C SER A 127 -24.82 8.40 -3.08
N ALA A 128 -24.95 7.30 -3.80
CA ALA A 128 -24.92 7.17 -5.26
C ALA A 128 -23.59 7.59 -5.94
N VAL A 129 -22.55 7.88 -5.16
CA VAL A 129 -21.23 8.26 -5.66
C VAL A 129 -20.43 7.02 -6.07
N LYS A 130 -19.64 7.14 -7.12
CA LYS A 130 -18.75 6.07 -7.62
C LYS A 130 -17.34 6.27 -7.09
N TYR A 131 -16.73 5.18 -6.66
CA TYR A 131 -15.38 5.14 -6.12
C TYR A 131 -14.54 4.08 -6.82
N ALA A 132 -13.24 4.15 -6.65
CA ALA A 132 -12.30 3.06 -6.87
C ALA A 132 -11.50 2.84 -5.59
N SER A 133 -11.32 1.60 -5.20
CA SER A 133 -10.38 1.21 -4.16
C SER A 133 -9.20 0.46 -4.76
N PHE A 134 -8.02 0.66 -4.16
CA PHE A 134 -6.79 -0.06 -4.42
C PHE A 134 -6.43 -0.75 -3.12
N ASN A 135 -6.44 -2.08 -3.16
CA ASN A 135 -6.34 -2.91 -1.96
C ASN A 135 -5.05 -3.71 -2.06
N PHE A 136 -4.19 -3.58 -1.06
CA PHE A 136 -2.88 -4.25 -0.98
C PHE A 136 -2.87 -5.13 0.25
N LYS A 137 -2.53 -6.41 0.06
CA LYS A 137 -2.28 -7.34 1.15
C LYS A 137 -0.78 -7.35 1.44
N LYS A 138 -0.42 -7.34 2.72
CA LYS A 138 0.97 -7.56 3.14
C LYS A 138 1.43 -8.93 2.68
N SER A 139 2.54 -8.98 1.97
CA SER A 139 3.12 -10.21 1.43
C SER A 139 4.59 -10.01 1.09
N GLU A 140 5.42 -10.98 1.47
CA GLU A 140 6.84 -11.00 1.12
C GLU A 140 7.04 -10.88 -0.40
N GLY A 141 8.01 -10.10 -0.81
CA GLY A 141 8.32 -9.79 -2.21
C GLY A 141 7.37 -8.82 -2.90
N PHE A 142 6.31 -8.35 -2.23
CA PHE A 142 5.31 -7.49 -2.85
C PHE A 142 5.03 -6.22 -2.06
N PHE A 143 4.54 -6.31 -0.83
CA PHE A 143 4.08 -5.17 -0.05
C PHE A 143 4.26 -5.38 1.44
N ASP A 144 4.74 -4.36 2.14
CA ASP A 144 4.86 -4.36 3.59
C ASP A 144 4.41 -3.02 4.17
N LEU A 145 3.97 -3.06 5.42
CA LEU A 145 3.61 -1.93 6.26
C LEU A 145 4.53 -1.89 7.46
N VAL A 146 5.07 -0.72 7.75
CA VAL A 146 5.97 -0.52 8.88
C VAL A 146 5.57 0.76 9.61
N GLU A 147 5.29 0.65 10.90
CA GLU A 147 5.18 1.78 11.81
C GLU A 147 6.47 1.92 12.61
N TYR A 148 6.95 3.13 12.77
CA TYR A 148 8.12 3.42 13.58
C TYR A 148 7.96 4.75 14.33
N THR A 149 8.68 4.88 15.43
CA THR A 149 8.78 6.15 16.15
C THR A 149 10.11 6.82 15.80
N GLY A 150 10.03 8.06 15.35
CA GLY A 150 11.22 8.87 15.09
C GLY A 150 12.01 9.12 16.37
N ASN A 151 13.33 9.14 16.27
CA ASN A 151 14.23 9.35 17.40
C ASN A 151 15.04 10.65 17.30
N SER A 152 14.73 11.50 16.32
CA SER A 152 15.39 12.78 16.05
C SER A 152 16.90 12.68 15.75
N SER A 153 17.41 11.50 15.42
CA SER A 153 18.80 11.34 15.01
C SER A 153 18.98 11.69 13.52
N ALA A 154 20.21 11.95 13.11
CA ALA A 154 20.51 12.25 11.72
C ALA A 154 20.24 11.06 10.79
N SER A 155 20.19 9.84 11.33
CA SER A 155 19.87 8.62 10.58
C SER A 155 19.33 7.56 11.53
N GLN A 156 18.19 6.94 11.16
CA GLN A 156 17.59 5.82 11.86
C GLN A 156 17.36 4.69 10.87
N THR A 157 17.76 3.48 11.25
CA THR A 157 17.51 2.28 10.46
C THR A 157 16.18 1.67 10.85
N ILE A 158 15.33 1.41 9.86
CA ILE A 158 14.00 0.84 10.01
C ILE A 158 13.99 -0.54 9.35
N ALA A 159 13.67 -1.56 10.12
CA ALA A 159 13.50 -2.92 9.62
C ALA A 159 12.17 -3.07 8.86
N HIS A 160 12.15 -3.93 7.85
CA HIS A 160 10.95 -4.34 7.14
C HIS A 160 10.96 -5.83 6.82
N GLY A 161 9.78 -6.39 6.57
CA GLY A 161 9.57 -7.81 6.27
C GLY A 161 9.37 -8.11 4.78
N LEU A 162 9.76 -7.21 3.88
CA LEU A 162 9.52 -7.38 2.43
C LEU A 162 10.33 -8.55 1.83
N GLY A 163 11.43 -8.97 2.47
CA GLY A 163 12.29 -10.06 1.99
C GLY A 163 13.10 -9.76 0.74
N CYS A 164 12.94 -8.58 0.15
CA CYS A 164 13.70 -8.10 -1.01
C CYS A 164 13.95 -6.59 -0.91
N VAL A 165 14.88 -6.07 -1.72
CA VAL A 165 15.13 -4.63 -1.80
C VAL A 165 13.89 -3.91 -2.32
N PRO A 166 13.33 -2.92 -1.59
CA PRO A 166 12.17 -2.17 -2.04
C PRO A 166 12.40 -1.51 -3.40
N GLY A 167 11.40 -1.56 -4.27
CA GLY A 167 11.40 -0.75 -5.50
C GLY A 167 10.93 0.68 -5.24
N CYS A 168 10.06 0.84 -4.23
CA CYS A 168 9.47 2.10 -3.82
C CYS A 168 9.04 2.00 -2.36
N PHE A 169 9.15 3.08 -1.59
CA PHE A 169 8.49 3.21 -0.31
C PHE A 169 8.00 4.64 -0.07
N MET A 170 6.98 4.77 0.75
CA MET A 170 6.34 6.04 1.08
C MET A 170 6.39 6.27 2.58
N LEU A 171 6.77 7.47 3.00
CA LEU A 171 6.82 7.88 4.40
C LEU A 171 5.73 8.91 4.67
N LYS A 172 5.05 8.75 5.81
CA LYS A 172 4.05 9.69 6.29
C LYS A 172 4.09 9.81 7.81
N SER A 173 4.19 11.04 8.32
CA SER A 173 3.98 11.30 9.74
C SER A 173 2.49 11.14 10.08
N LEU A 174 2.19 10.34 11.10
CA LEU A 174 0.83 10.14 11.61
C LEU A 174 0.48 11.20 12.65
N SER A 175 1.44 11.64 13.47
CA SER A 175 1.23 12.53 14.62
C SER A 175 1.33 14.01 14.29
N THR A 176 1.98 14.37 13.19
CA THR A 176 2.22 15.76 12.79
C THR A 176 1.91 15.99 11.32
N ASN A 177 1.68 17.25 10.96
CA ASN A 177 1.57 17.63 9.56
C ASN A 177 2.95 17.52 8.88
N GLY A 178 2.95 16.98 7.69
CA GLY A 178 4.14 16.83 6.87
C GLY A 178 3.78 16.16 5.54
N ASP A 179 4.49 16.49 4.50
CA ASP A 179 4.22 15.92 3.18
C ASP A 179 4.48 14.42 3.16
N TRP A 180 3.79 13.72 2.28
CA TRP A 180 4.14 12.37 1.87
C TRP A 180 5.44 12.38 1.12
N ARG A 181 6.41 11.60 1.57
CA ARG A 181 7.72 11.44 0.95
C ARG A 181 7.81 10.09 0.27
N VAL A 182 8.16 10.09 -0.99
CA VAL A 182 8.26 8.86 -1.79
C VAL A 182 9.69 8.70 -2.26
N TRP A 183 10.28 7.57 -1.92
CA TRP A 183 11.52 7.09 -2.50
C TRP A 183 11.22 6.06 -3.58
N HIS A 184 11.92 6.11 -4.70
CA HIS A 184 11.80 5.13 -5.76
C HIS A 184 13.16 4.86 -6.38
N ARG A 185 13.52 3.59 -6.54
CA ARG A 185 14.85 3.17 -7.01
C ARG A 185 15.26 3.73 -8.37
N SER A 186 14.29 3.98 -9.28
CA SER A 186 14.58 4.46 -10.64
C SER A 186 14.86 5.96 -10.73
N ILE A 187 14.70 6.70 -9.64
CA ILE A 187 15.01 8.14 -9.60
C ILE A 187 16.27 8.45 -8.82
N GLN A 188 17.02 7.42 -8.40
CA GLN A 188 18.25 7.60 -7.62
C GLN A 188 19.47 7.76 -8.55
N PRO A 189 20.15 8.91 -8.55
CA PRO A 189 21.36 9.12 -9.35
C PRO A 189 22.61 8.78 -8.54
N ASN A 190 22.92 7.55 -8.33
CA ASN A 190 24.14 7.03 -7.69
C ASN A 190 24.27 7.24 -6.17
N THR A 191 24.64 8.43 -5.68
CA THR A 191 25.01 8.62 -4.26
C THR A 191 24.11 9.57 -3.50
N THR A 192 23.21 10.28 -4.18
CA THR A 192 22.27 11.22 -3.58
C THR A 192 20.88 10.59 -3.57
N GLN A 193 20.25 10.54 -2.43
CA GLN A 193 18.88 10.05 -2.33
C GLN A 193 17.91 11.12 -2.82
N TYR A 194 17.07 10.77 -3.79
CA TYR A 194 16.04 11.64 -4.35
C TYR A 194 14.64 11.19 -3.91
N GLY A 195 13.76 12.15 -3.78
CA GLY A 195 12.37 11.92 -3.42
C GLY A 195 11.38 12.63 -4.31
N ILE A 196 10.14 12.22 -4.17
CA ILE A 196 8.96 12.87 -4.76
C ILE A 196 8.00 13.17 -3.61
N THR A 197 7.32 14.32 -3.69
CA THR A 197 6.21 14.64 -2.78
C THR A 197 4.91 14.14 -3.41
N LEU A 198 4.26 13.11 -2.83
CA LEU A 198 3.04 12.52 -3.38
C LEU A 198 1.87 13.51 -3.41
N ASN A 199 1.74 14.35 -2.40
CA ASN A 199 0.69 15.37 -2.26
C ASN A 199 1.06 16.71 -2.91
N GLY A 200 2.12 16.74 -3.72
CA GLY A 200 2.61 17.94 -4.39
C GLY A 200 2.64 17.79 -5.90
N THR A 201 2.93 18.90 -6.58
CA THR A 201 3.09 18.97 -8.05
C THR A 201 4.54 19.22 -8.48
N GLY A 202 5.47 19.24 -7.52
CA GLY A 202 6.88 19.48 -7.74
C GLY A 202 7.58 18.32 -8.46
N ALA A 203 8.72 18.64 -9.09
CA ALA A 203 9.64 17.64 -9.61
C ALA A 203 10.33 16.88 -8.47
N THR A 204 11.15 15.90 -8.83
CA THR A 204 12.06 15.24 -7.87
C THR A 204 12.96 16.26 -7.18
N TYR A 205 13.20 16.06 -5.90
CA TYR A 205 14.13 16.88 -5.11
C TYR A 205 15.21 15.96 -4.54
N GLY A 206 16.45 16.48 -4.47
CA GLY A 206 17.56 15.80 -3.85
C GLY A 206 17.65 16.21 -2.38
N THR A 207 17.43 15.29 -1.47
CA THR A 207 17.80 15.47 -0.07
C THR A 207 18.35 14.16 0.48
N ILE A 208 19.56 14.19 0.91
CA ILE A 208 20.20 13.11 1.64
C ILE A 208 19.57 12.92 3.03
N ASP A 209 18.85 13.92 3.52
CA ASP A 209 18.44 13.96 4.92
C ASP A 209 17.13 13.19 5.21
N GLU A 210 16.27 12.95 4.22
CA GLU A 210 14.96 12.32 4.45
C GLU A 210 15.00 10.80 4.35
N PHE A 211 15.84 10.27 3.44
CA PHE A 211 15.96 8.82 3.19
C PHE A 211 17.29 8.23 3.68
N GLY A 212 18.03 9.02 4.49
CA GLY A 212 19.39 8.68 4.88
C GLY A 212 20.35 8.68 3.69
N SER A 213 21.58 8.23 3.93
CA SER A 213 22.65 8.18 2.90
C SER A 213 22.94 6.77 2.40
N THR A 214 22.08 5.80 2.75
CA THR A 214 22.31 4.38 2.48
C THR A 214 21.13 3.82 1.67
N ASP A 215 21.46 3.09 0.60
CA ASP A 215 20.44 2.38 -0.18
C ASP A 215 19.70 1.35 0.68
N PRO A 216 18.40 1.16 0.45
CA PRO A 216 17.64 0.10 1.10
C PRO A 216 18.21 -1.29 0.79
N THR A 217 18.09 -2.17 1.75
CA THR A 217 18.46 -3.58 1.63
C THR A 217 17.23 -4.47 1.56
N ALA A 218 17.40 -5.79 1.59
CA ALA A 218 16.28 -6.74 1.63
C ALA A 218 15.52 -6.76 2.98
N THR A 219 16.08 -6.13 4.02
CA THR A 219 15.53 -6.21 5.39
C THR A 219 15.37 -4.86 6.08
N GLN A 220 15.91 -3.79 5.50
CA GLN A 220 15.89 -2.47 6.16
C GLN A 220 16.07 -1.32 5.17
N PHE A 221 15.58 -0.16 5.56
CA PHE A 221 15.87 1.13 4.94
C PHE A 221 16.26 2.16 6.00
N THR A 222 16.79 3.29 5.59
CA THR A 222 17.15 4.39 6.51
C THR A 222 16.22 5.58 6.31
N VAL A 223 15.96 6.27 7.39
CA VAL A 223 15.31 7.58 7.42
C VAL A 223 16.18 8.56 8.19
N GLY A 224 16.15 9.83 7.83
CA GLY A 224 16.99 10.82 8.44
C GLY A 224 16.35 12.20 8.52
N GLY A 225 17.06 13.16 9.08
CA GLY A 225 16.65 14.54 9.16
C GLY A 225 15.28 14.72 9.83
N ASN A 226 14.42 15.48 9.20
CA ASN A 226 13.09 15.80 9.70
C ASN A 226 12.04 14.65 9.55
N LYS A 227 12.45 13.47 9.08
CA LYS A 227 11.56 12.30 8.89
C LYS A 227 11.87 11.18 9.88
N ASN A 228 12.74 11.47 10.78
CA ASN A 228 13.19 10.59 11.84
C ASN A 228 12.68 11.08 13.22
#